data_f9b596a004bd822ddbe5b84573e32b55
#
_entry.id   f9b596a004bd822ddbe5b84573e32b55
#
_cell.length_a   1.000
_cell.length_b   1.000
_cell.length_c   1.000
_cell.angle_alpha   90.00
_cell.angle_beta   90.00
_cell.angle_gamma   90.00
#
_symmetry.space_group_name_H-M   'P 1'
#
loop_
_entity.id
_entity.type
_entity.pdbx_description
1 polymer ?
#
loop_
_entity_poly.entity_id
_entity_poly.type
_entity_poly.pdbx_seq_one_letter_code
_entity_poly.pdbx_strand_id
1 'polypeptide(L)'
;MDYLSRDKKCNVEDTHEYINENGMLAYKTTAKLPLLGIRGNVLGIVTFSWELTHRLSHRLLYRLYKNNYGKKIAAKKFLHHLEIESWFYVPPTEAELLALIERAAGKVDKDIARAHGVSTRTIETHFVNLRAKLKGALLHKSVYRAN
;
A
#
# COMPACT_ATOMS: atom_id res chain seq x y z
N MET A 1 -13.16 12.57 16.65
CA MET A 1 -12.28 11.75 17.52
C MET A 1 -12.13 12.33 18.91
N ASP A 2 -11.57 13.54 19.05
CA ASP A 2 -11.37 14.18 20.37
C ASP A 2 -12.69 14.36 21.12
N TYR A 3 -13.72 14.75 20.40
CA TYR A 3 -15.04 14.95 20.94
C TYR A 3 -15.63 13.66 21.52
N LEU A 4 -15.50 12.54 20.79
CA LEU A 4 -16.00 11.25 21.26
C LEU A 4 -15.26 10.75 22.49
N SER A 5 -13.94 10.94 22.54
CA SER A 5 -13.13 10.56 23.71
C SER A 5 -13.52 11.39 24.92
N ARG A 6 -13.70 12.69 24.75
CA ARG A 6 -14.07 13.60 25.84
C ARG A 6 -15.43 13.26 26.40
N ASP A 7 -16.45 13.10 25.56
CA ASP A 7 -17.82 12.87 26.00
C ASP A 7 -17.99 11.51 26.67
N LYS A 8 -17.37 10.47 26.09
CA LYS A 8 -17.48 9.11 26.61
C LYS A 8 -16.53 8.81 27.73
N LYS A 9 -15.56 9.68 28.00
CA LYS A 9 -14.47 9.46 28.98
C LYS A 9 -13.79 8.09 28.76
N CYS A 10 -13.63 7.70 27.51
CA CYS A 10 -13.07 6.40 27.12
C CYS A 10 -12.02 6.56 26.03
N ASN A 11 -11.27 5.50 25.84
CA ASN A 11 -10.26 5.45 24.79
C ASN A 11 -10.96 5.38 23.44
N VAL A 12 -10.43 6.12 22.46
CA VAL A 12 -10.88 6.06 21.08
C VAL A 12 -9.68 5.75 20.22
N GLU A 13 -9.82 4.74 19.37
CA GLU A 13 -8.78 4.33 18.44
C GLU A 13 -9.35 4.40 17.01
N ASP A 14 -8.55 4.93 16.10
CA ASP A 14 -8.91 5.08 14.70
C ASP A 14 -7.72 4.82 13.81
N THR A 15 -7.97 4.07 12.75
CA THR A 15 -6.95 3.74 11.75
C THR A 15 -7.42 4.25 10.40
N HIS A 16 -6.60 5.06 9.76
CA HIS A 16 -6.96 5.69 8.50
C HIS A 16 -5.76 5.96 7.60
N GLU A 17 -6.05 6.11 6.32
CA GLU A 17 -5.09 6.54 5.32
C GLU A 17 -5.09 8.05 5.18
N TYR A 18 -3.94 8.60 4.82
CA TYR A 18 -3.80 10.01 4.47
C TYR A 18 -2.69 10.18 3.43
N ILE A 19 -2.71 11.30 2.74
CA ILE A 19 -1.66 11.64 1.78
C ILE A 19 -0.76 12.68 2.44
N ASN A 20 0.53 12.38 2.52
CA ASN A 20 1.50 13.29 3.12
C ASN A 20 1.85 14.46 2.18
N GLU A 21 2.65 15.38 2.67
CA GLU A 21 3.08 16.57 1.92
C GLU A 21 3.81 16.28 0.61
N ASN A 22 4.41 15.09 0.49
CA ASN A 22 5.10 14.64 -0.72
C ASN A 22 4.18 13.92 -1.72
N GLY A 23 2.87 13.88 -1.44
CA GLY A 23 1.92 13.16 -2.27
C GLY A 23 1.98 11.65 -2.13
N MET A 24 2.65 11.15 -1.09
CA MET A 24 2.77 9.72 -0.80
C MET A 24 1.68 9.28 0.16
N LEU A 25 1.10 8.11 -0.09
CA LEU A 25 0.12 7.53 0.79
C LEU A 25 0.78 7.04 2.07
N ALA A 26 0.20 7.38 3.20
CA ALA A 26 0.59 6.90 4.51
C ALA A 26 -0.63 6.34 5.24
N TYR A 27 -0.40 5.33 6.06
CA TYR A 27 -1.42 4.63 6.83
C TYR A 27 -1.04 4.65 8.30
N LYS A 28 -1.92 5.16 9.14
CA LYS A 28 -1.61 5.34 10.56
C LYS A 28 -2.76 4.94 11.47
N THR A 29 -2.41 4.57 12.67
CA THR A 29 -3.34 4.41 13.78
C THR A 29 -3.15 5.57 14.75
N THR A 30 -4.24 6.12 15.21
CA THR A 30 -4.26 7.17 16.23
C THR A 30 -5.11 6.71 17.41
N ALA A 31 -4.54 6.71 18.59
CA ALA A 31 -5.23 6.43 19.85
C ALA A 31 -5.36 7.70 20.66
N LYS A 32 -6.53 7.95 21.18
CA LYS A 32 -6.84 9.10 22.02
C LYS A 32 -7.29 8.64 23.38
N LEU A 33 -6.63 9.13 24.42
CA LEU A 33 -6.86 8.76 25.81
C LEU A 33 -7.28 9.99 26.58
N PRO A 34 -8.42 9.97 27.32
CA PRO A 34 -8.78 11.07 28.19
C PRO A 34 -7.85 11.13 29.41
N LEU A 35 -7.39 12.32 29.72
CA LEU A 35 -6.65 12.59 30.94
C LEU A 35 -7.65 13.02 32.03
N LEU A 36 -7.80 12.19 33.03
CA LEU A 36 -8.80 12.42 34.07
C LEU A 36 -8.19 13.11 35.28
N GLY A 37 -8.93 14.07 35.86
CA GLY A 37 -8.61 14.70 37.09
C GLY A 37 -9.03 13.84 38.31
N ILE A 38 -8.70 14.27 39.52
CA ILE A 38 -9.00 13.58 40.75
C ILE A 38 -10.49 13.32 40.93
N ARG A 39 -11.33 14.23 40.43
CA ARG A 39 -12.80 14.13 40.55
C ARG A 39 -13.43 13.39 39.37
N GLY A 40 -12.64 12.74 38.50
CA GLY A 40 -13.11 12.05 37.34
C GLY A 40 -13.49 12.93 36.14
N ASN A 41 -13.28 14.23 36.22
CA ASN A 41 -13.48 15.18 35.13
C ASN A 41 -12.34 15.05 34.09
N VAL A 42 -12.67 15.31 32.81
CA VAL A 42 -11.67 15.27 31.75
C VAL A 42 -10.88 16.58 31.74
N LEU A 43 -9.57 16.49 31.99
CA LEU A 43 -8.64 17.62 31.96
C LEU A 43 -8.09 17.88 30.57
N GLY A 44 -8.01 16.86 29.73
CA GLY A 44 -7.48 16.95 28.38
C GLY A 44 -7.49 15.61 27.69
N ILE A 45 -6.89 15.56 26.50
CA ILE A 45 -6.76 14.34 25.71
C ILE A 45 -5.30 14.16 25.32
N VAL A 46 -4.77 12.96 25.61
CA VAL A 46 -3.43 12.55 25.15
C VAL A 46 -3.63 11.77 23.85
N THR A 47 -2.92 12.18 22.81
CA THR A 47 -3.01 11.54 21.50
C THR A 47 -1.68 10.86 21.18
N PHE A 48 -1.77 9.58 20.79
CA PHE A 48 -0.65 8.80 20.28
C PHE A 48 -0.94 8.45 18.82
N SER A 49 0.04 8.65 17.95
CA SER A 49 -0.09 8.24 16.55
C SER A 49 1.17 7.48 16.13
N TRP A 50 0.98 6.40 15.37
CA TRP A 50 2.10 5.69 14.79
C TRP A 50 1.75 5.20 13.39
N GLU A 51 2.76 5.20 12.54
CA GLU A 51 2.60 4.87 11.14
C GLU A 51 2.72 3.37 10.93
N LEU A 52 1.83 2.83 10.09
CA LEU A 52 1.75 1.41 9.77
C LEU A 52 1.95 1.12 8.28
N THR A 53 2.34 2.11 7.49
CA THR A 53 2.47 1.97 6.03
C THR A 53 3.36 0.79 5.64
N HIS A 54 4.46 0.59 6.34
CA HIS A 54 5.40 -0.50 6.10
C HIS A 54 4.84 -1.90 6.39
N ARG A 55 3.72 -2.00 7.10
CA ARG A 55 3.04 -3.26 7.42
C ARG A 55 1.99 -3.65 6.39
N LEU A 56 1.66 -2.74 5.47
CA LEU A 56 0.68 -3.04 4.43
C LEU A 56 1.29 -4.01 3.40
N SER A 57 0.47 -4.98 2.95
CA SER A 57 0.85 -5.78 1.79
C SER A 57 0.91 -4.89 0.55
N HIS A 58 1.70 -5.28 -0.44
CA HIS A 58 1.78 -4.54 -1.71
C HIS A 58 0.42 -4.46 -2.39
N ARG A 59 -0.38 -5.51 -2.30
CA ARG A 59 -1.73 -5.54 -2.86
C ARG A 59 -2.63 -4.49 -2.22
N LEU A 60 -2.62 -4.40 -0.90
CA LEU A 60 -3.42 -3.41 -0.18
C LEU A 60 -2.91 -2.00 -0.45
N LEU A 61 -1.60 -1.79 -0.43
CA LEU A 61 -0.98 -0.51 -0.73
C LEU A 61 -1.37 -0.02 -2.13
N TYR A 62 -1.29 -0.88 -3.14
CA TYR A 62 -1.71 -0.53 -4.50
C TYR A 62 -3.20 -0.16 -4.55
N ARG A 63 -4.05 -0.93 -3.87
CA ARG A 63 -5.49 -0.64 -3.79
C ARG A 63 -5.76 0.75 -3.20
N LEU A 64 -5.05 1.12 -2.15
CA LEU A 64 -5.19 2.43 -1.51
C LEU A 64 -4.75 3.55 -2.45
N TYR A 65 -3.65 3.38 -3.17
CA TYR A 65 -3.25 4.34 -4.21
C TYR A 65 -4.31 4.47 -5.29
N LYS A 66 -4.88 3.36 -5.74
CA LYS A 66 -5.93 3.35 -6.76
C LYS A 66 -7.18 4.08 -6.30
N ASN A 67 -7.58 3.88 -5.04
CA ASN A 67 -8.74 4.54 -4.45
C ASN A 67 -8.54 6.06 -4.31
N ASN A 68 -7.34 6.50 -4.00
CA ASN A 68 -7.04 7.92 -3.76
C ASN A 68 -6.70 8.70 -5.03
N TYR A 69 -6.05 8.06 -6.01
CA TYR A 69 -5.56 8.73 -7.22
C TYR A 69 -6.20 8.28 -8.52
N GLY A 70 -6.94 7.19 -8.50
CA GLY A 70 -7.52 6.59 -9.69
C GLY A 70 -6.53 5.71 -10.47
N LYS A 71 -7.08 4.93 -11.38
CA LYS A 71 -6.37 3.88 -12.11
C LYS A 71 -5.15 4.38 -12.91
N LYS A 72 -5.27 5.55 -13.55
CA LYS A 72 -4.24 6.07 -14.44
C LYS A 72 -2.96 6.49 -13.72
N ILE A 73 -3.09 6.99 -12.50
CA ILE A 73 -1.99 7.59 -11.72
C ILE A 73 -1.48 6.61 -10.67
N ALA A 74 -2.32 5.70 -10.20
CA ALA A 74 -2.01 4.80 -9.09
C ALA A 74 -0.76 3.95 -9.33
N ALA A 75 -0.61 3.38 -10.53
CA ALA A 75 0.54 2.54 -10.86
C ALA A 75 1.85 3.32 -10.74
N LYS A 76 1.90 4.53 -11.27
CA LYS A 76 3.09 5.39 -11.19
C LYS A 76 3.42 5.76 -9.75
N LYS A 77 2.42 6.16 -8.98
CA LYS A 77 2.58 6.52 -7.57
C LYS A 77 3.04 5.33 -6.73
N PHE A 78 2.47 4.15 -6.98
CA PHE A 78 2.85 2.91 -6.32
C PHE A 78 4.30 2.53 -6.59
N LEU A 79 4.73 2.58 -7.86
CA LEU A 79 6.11 2.28 -8.24
C LEU A 79 7.09 3.29 -7.64
N HIS A 80 6.70 4.55 -7.56
CA HIS A 80 7.48 5.60 -6.92
C HIS A 80 7.61 5.33 -5.41
N HIS A 81 6.53 4.92 -4.77
CA HIS A 81 6.53 4.54 -3.35
C HIS A 81 7.53 3.42 -3.05
N LEU A 82 7.60 2.41 -3.93
CA LEU A 82 8.54 1.30 -3.82
C LEU A 82 9.96 1.64 -4.30
N GLU A 83 10.17 2.85 -4.81
CA GLU A 83 11.46 3.30 -5.35
C GLU A 83 11.96 2.47 -6.53
N ILE A 84 11.05 1.91 -7.32
CA ILE A 84 11.37 1.08 -8.50
C ILE A 84 10.88 1.66 -9.83
N GLU A 85 10.31 2.86 -9.81
CA GLU A 85 9.81 3.52 -11.02
C GLU A 85 10.90 3.65 -12.10
N SER A 86 12.11 4.00 -11.69
CA SER A 86 13.25 4.18 -12.60
C SER A 86 13.81 2.88 -13.19
N TRP A 87 13.34 1.72 -12.72
CA TRP A 87 13.81 0.43 -13.23
C TRP A 87 13.21 0.08 -14.59
N PHE A 88 12.16 0.78 -15.00
CA PHE A 88 11.42 0.49 -16.23
C PHE A 88 11.70 1.55 -17.29
N TYR A 89 11.92 1.11 -18.54
CA TYR A 89 11.93 2.00 -19.71
C TYR A 89 10.52 2.49 -20.03
N VAL A 90 9.55 1.58 -19.88
CA VAL A 90 8.12 1.82 -20.11
C VAL A 90 7.40 1.33 -18.86
N PRO A 91 6.49 2.12 -18.30
CA PRO A 91 5.71 1.68 -17.13
C PRO A 91 4.94 0.40 -17.43
N PRO A 92 4.85 -0.53 -16.48
CA PRO A 92 4.01 -1.72 -16.66
C PRO A 92 2.54 -1.34 -16.76
N THR A 93 1.77 -2.16 -17.47
CA THR A 93 0.30 -2.04 -17.47
C THR A 93 -0.24 -2.48 -16.10
N GLU A 94 -1.50 -2.14 -15.82
CA GLU A 94 -2.12 -2.57 -14.55
C GLU A 94 -2.14 -4.10 -14.43
N ALA A 95 -2.48 -4.82 -15.50
CA ALA A 95 -2.50 -6.27 -15.47
C ALA A 95 -1.12 -6.88 -15.16
N GLU A 96 -0.07 -6.33 -15.77
CA GLU A 96 1.31 -6.73 -15.50
C GLU A 96 1.72 -6.42 -14.07
N LEU A 97 1.37 -5.24 -13.58
CA LEU A 97 1.68 -4.83 -12.21
C LEU A 97 0.98 -5.71 -11.17
N LEU A 98 -0.30 -6.02 -11.37
CA LEU A 98 -1.06 -6.90 -10.48
C LEU A 98 -0.47 -8.32 -10.47
N ALA A 99 -0.05 -8.84 -11.61
CA ALA A 99 0.62 -10.13 -11.69
C ALA A 99 1.96 -10.11 -10.91
N LEU A 100 2.71 -9.04 -11.03
CA LEU A 100 3.97 -8.86 -10.30
C LEU A 100 3.75 -8.81 -8.79
N ILE A 101 2.74 -8.08 -8.34
CA ILE A 101 2.38 -7.99 -6.92
C ILE A 101 2.02 -9.38 -6.36
N GLU A 102 1.24 -10.16 -7.09
CA GLU A 102 0.86 -11.51 -6.67
C GLU A 102 2.06 -12.45 -6.64
N ARG A 103 3.00 -12.33 -7.59
CA ARG A 103 4.24 -13.09 -7.60
C ARG A 103 5.13 -12.71 -6.41
N ALA A 104 5.23 -11.44 -6.09
CA ALA A 104 5.96 -10.95 -4.92
C ALA A 104 5.38 -11.48 -3.61
N ALA A 105 4.09 -11.78 -3.58
CA ALA A 105 3.41 -12.41 -2.45
C ALA A 105 3.64 -13.93 -2.39
N GLY A 106 4.43 -14.50 -3.30
CA GLY A 106 4.79 -15.91 -3.32
C GLY A 106 3.87 -16.82 -4.11
N LYS A 107 2.92 -16.26 -4.87
CA LYS A 107 2.00 -17.06 -5.67
C LYS A 107 2.65 -17.54 -6.97
N VAL A 108 2.29 -18.75 -7.39
CA VAL A 108 2.71 -19.33 -8.67
C VAL A 108 1.76 -18.90 -9.80
N ASP A 109 2.20 -18.99 -11.05
CA ASP A 109 1.46 -18.53 -12.22
C ASP A 109 0.04 -19.11 -12.30
N LYS A 110 -0.13 -20.38 -11.98
CA LYS A 110 -1.43 -21.05 -11.98
C LYS A 110 -2.43 -20.37 -11.01
N ASP A 111 -1.97 -20.03 -9.84
CA ASP A 111 -2.83 -19.38 -8.83
C ASP A 111 -3.12 -17.94 -9.18
N ILE A 112 -2.14 -17.22 -9.74
CA ILE A 112 -2.32 -15.86 -10.24
C ILE A 112 -3.36 -15.85 -11.37
N ALA A 113 -3.23 -16.78 -12.32
CA ALA A 113 -4.17 -16.91 -13.44
C ALA A 113 -5.60 -17.15 -12.95
N ARG A 114 -5.76 -18.03 -11.97
CA ARG A 114 -7.08 -18.32 -11.38
C ARG A 114 -7.67 -17.09 -10.70
N ALA A 115 -6.87 -16.37 -9.92
CA ALA A 115 -7.31 -15.17 -9.21
C ALA A 115 -7.71 -14.04 -10.17
N HIS A 116 -7.05 -13.95 -11.33
CA HIS A 116 -7.31 -12.90 -12.33
C HIS A 116 -8.32 -13.33 -13.41
N GLY A 117 -8.79 -14.57 -13.36
CA GLY A 117 -9.74 -15.08 -14.36
C GLY A 117 -9.16 -15.20 -15.77
N VAL A 118 -7.87 -15.50 -15.89
CA VAL A 118 -7.15 -15.63 -17.16
C VAL A 118 -6.41 -16.96 -17.23
N SER A 119 -5.84 -17.28 -18.39
CA SER A 119 -5.02 -18.50 -18.54
C SER A 119 -3.63 -18.30 -17.95
N THR A 120 -2.98 -19.41 -17.60
CA THR A 120 -1.57 -19.41 -17.17
C THR A 120 -0.67 -18.79 -18.23
N ARG A 121 -0.94 -19.07 -19.51
CA ARG A 121 -0.21 -18.50 -20.63
C ARG A 121 -0.28 -16.97 -20.66
N THR A 122 -1.43 -16.39 -20.31
CA THR A 122 -1.59 -14.93 -20.21
C THR A 122 -0.68 -14.37 -19.13
N ILE A 123 -0.57 -15.04 -17.98
CA ILE A 123 0.34 -14.62 -16.91
C ILE A 123 1.80 -14.71 -17.34
N GLU A 124 2.19 -15.80 -18.00
CA GLU A 124 3.54 -15.95 -18.57
C GLU A 124 3.85 -14.81 -19.54
N THR A 125 2.91 -14.44 -20.40
CA THR A 125 3.03 -13.31 -21.34
C THR A 125 3.22 -11.99 -20.59
N HIS A 126 2.50 -11.76 -19.50
CA HIS A 126 2.70 -10.56 -18.67
C HIS A 126 4.14 -10.47 -18.15
N PHE A 127 4.72 -11.57 -17.71
CA PHE A 127 6.11 -11.58 -17.21
C PHE A 127 7.13 -11.42 -18.35
N VAL A 128 6.87 -11.95 -19.51
CA VAL A 128 7.70 -11.69 -20.71
C VAL A 128 7.70 -10.20 -21.02
N ASN A 129 6.54 -9.58 -21.04
CA ASN A 129 6.39 -8.15 -21.31
C ASN A 129 7.04 -7.28 -20.24
N LEU A 130 6.90 -7.67 -18.97
CA LEU A 130 7.55 -6.97 -17.86
C LEU A 130 9.08 -6.98 -18.01
N ARG A 131 9.66 -8.13 -18.34
CA ARG A 131 11.12 -8.25 -18.57
C ARG A 131 11.56 -7.34 -19.72
N ALA A 132 10.79 -7.26 -20.80
CA ALA A 132 11.09 -6.38 -21.92
C ALA A 132 11.07 -4.90 -21.53
N LYS A 133 10.28 -4.52 -20.52
CA LYS A 133 10.17 -3.15 -20.04
C LYS A 133 11.23 -2.78 -19.00
N LEU A 134 11.90 -3.76 -18.40
CA LEU A 134 12.94 -3.53 -17.41
C LEU A 134 14.26 -3.14 -18.07
N LYS A 135 15.00 -2.25 -17.42
CA LYS A 135 16.38 -1.94 -17.81
C LYS A 135 17.25 -3.16 -17.54
N GLY A 136 18.04 -3.57 -18.53
CA GLY A 136 18.77 -4.84 -18.50
C GLY A 136 19.62 -5.06 -17.25
N ALA A 137 20.31 -4.04 -16.77
CA ALA A 137 21.16 -4.12 -15.58
C ALA A 137 20.37 -4.38 -14.28
N LEU A 138 19.04 -4.22 -14.29
CA LEU A 138 18.19 -4.32 -13.10
C LEU A 138 17.33 -5.59 -13.07
N LEU A 139 17.33 -6.40 -14.12
CA LEU A 139 16.53 -7.63 -14.19
C LEU A 139 16.72 -8.52 -12.96
N HIS A 140 17.99 -8.78 -12.62
CA HIS A 140 18.32 -9.63 -11.49
C HIS A 140 17.86 -9.03 -10.15
N LYS A 141 18.11 -7.74 -9.95
CA LYS A 141 17.68 -7.03 -8.74
C LYS A 141 16.16 -7.00 -8.59
N SER A 142 15.44 -6.83 -9.69
CA SER A 142 13.98 -6.82 -9.71
C SER A 142 13.41 -8.14 -9.18
N VAL A 143 13.95 -9.28 -9.60
CA VAL A 143 13.51 -10.60 -9.14
C VAL A 143 13.63 -10.72 -7.63
N TYR A 144 14.77 -10.32 -7.06
CA TYR A 144 14.98 -10.40 -5.62
C TYR A 144 14.11 -9.45 -4.81
N ARG A 145 13.90 -8.22 -5.30
CA ARG A 145 13.05 -7.24 -4.59
C ARG A 145 11.56 -7.55 -4.68
N ALA A 146 11.12 -8.19 -5.74
CA ALA A 146 9.73 -8.59 -5.90
C ALA A 146 9.33 -9.75 -4.98
N ASN A 147 10.29 -10.52 -4.50
CA ASN A 147 10.10 -11.59 -3.54
C ASN A 147 10.34 -11.11 -2.11
#